data_a715db6f52a0ae8afd9407cf6d7b3dc5
#
_entry.id   a715db6f52a0ae8afd9407cf6d7b3dc5
#
_cell.length_a   1.000
_cell.length_b   1.000
_cell.length_c   1.000
_cell.angle_alpha   90.00
_cell.angle_beta   90.00
_cell.angle_gamma   90.00
#
_symmetry.space_group_name_H-M   'P 1'
#
loop_
_entity.id
_entity.type
_entity.pdbx_description
1 polymer ?
#
loop_
_entity_poly.entity_id
_entity_poly.type
_entity_poly.pdbx_seq_one_letter_code
_entity_poly.pdbx_strand_id
1 'polypeptide(L)'
;ADELIASVKKAEYIAVQPLDGMDRIELCDGKKVYSAAWSNCGESYNRLLSAVFSPDVKKLGCNVKDTMRLLMNEGLSTEGFIFDTALAAYLLEATDSDYSLERVAQRYLGAEEHGTQAIYSLYPVLDGKLRELDMDGLYYSAELPLCQVLADMEREGFYVDRKALYDFGESLNSGIARLQENIWGYAGGEFNINSPKQLGEVLFDRLMLPFGKKTKTGYSTNADVLEKLRGKHPIIDDVLEYRMLTKLKSTYADGLLKVISSDGRIHTSFQMTVTATGRLSSTEPNLQNIPVRKKLGAQIRSMFVASPGMCLVDADYSQIELRLLAHISGDETMKDAFFSGEDFHTVTASNVFNVPVSEVTPTLRSRAKAVNFGIVYGISAFSLAQDIGVYQSEAKAYMDAYLAKYHGVRDYMKSIVEEAKKDGYVATIYGRRRYLPDIRH
;
A
#
# COMPACT_ATOMS: atom_id res chain seq x y z
N ALA A 1 -2.18 -15.89 39.67
CA ALA A 1 -2.93 -16.14 38.43
C ALA A 1 -4.43 -16.19 38.66
N ASP A 2 -4.94 -16.99 39.65
CA ASP A 2 -6.38 -17.21 39.83
C ASP A 2 -7.14 -15.93 40.20
N GLU A 3 -6.57 -15.07 41.04
CA GLU A 3 -7.17 -13.76 41.39
C GLU A 3 -7.26 -12.84 40.17
N LEU A 4 -6.22 -12.84 39.32
CA LEU A 4 -6.21 -12.06 38.07
C LEU A 4 -7.21 -12.61 37.06
N ILE A 5 -7.31 -13.92 36.91
CA ILE A 5 -8.32 -14.56 36.05
C ILE A 5 -9.74 -14.19 36.50
N ALA A 6 -9.96 -14.15 37.81
CA ALA A 6 -11.25 -13.73 38.38
C ALA A 6 -11.56 -12.24 38.12
N SER A 7 -10.54 -11.37 38.15
CA SER A 7 -10.68 -9.94 37.81
C SER A 7 -11.02 -9.77 36.33
N VAL A 8 -10.28 -10.42 35.46
CA VAL A 8 -10.52 -10.39 33.98
C VAL A 8 -11.96 -10.80 33.63
N LYS A 9 -12.47 -11.87 34.23
CA LYS A 9 -13.83 -12.36 33.99
C LYS A 9 -14.94 -11.42 34.52
N LYS A 10 -14.62 -10.56 35.46
CA LYS A 10 -15.60 -9.61 36.05
C LYS A 10 -15.56 -8.24 35.37
N ALA A 11 -14.48 -7.91 34.64
CA ALA A 11 -14.35 -6.65 33.95
C ALA A 11 -15.32 -6.59 32.77
N GLU A 12 -15.89 -5.43 32.51
CA GLU A 12 -16.71 -5.19 31.31
C GLU A 12 -15.84 -5.32 30.04
N TYR A 13 -14.64 -4.80 30.11
CA TYR A 13 -13.56 -4.96 29.10
C TYR A 13 -12.20 -4.74 29.79
N ILE A 14 -11.16 -5.20 29.14
CA ILE A 14 -9.77 -5.04 29.58
C ILE A 14 -8.90 -4.49 28.45
N ALA A 15 -7.91 -3.69 28.79
CA ALA A 15 -6.81 -3.41 27.86
C ALA A 15 -5.75 -4.51 27.99
N VAL A 16 -5.19 -4.93 26.86
CA VAL A 16 -4.20 -6.01 26.80
C VAL A 16 -3.08 -5.66 25.85
N GLN A 17 -1.85 -5.97 26.26
CA GLN A 17 -0.66 -5.81 25.46
C GLN A 17 0.29 -7.00 25.66
N PRO A 18 0.46 -7.87 24.66
CA PRO A 18 1.55 -8.83 24.64
C PRO A 18 2.89 -8.11 24.54
N LEU A 19 3.89 -8.62 25.26
CA LEU A 19 5.25 -8.09 25.30
C LEU A 19 6.23 -9.26 25.14
N ASP A 20 7.41 -8.97 24.60
CA ASP A 20 8.47 -9.96 24.41
C ASP A 20 7.95 -11.23 23.64
N GLY A 21 7.26 -11.00 22.52
CA GLY A 21 6.46 -12.04 21.88
C GLY A 21 5.18 -12.30 22.69
N MET A 22 5.08 -13.46 23.33
CA MET A 22 4.01 -13.81 24.26
C MET A 22 4.54 -14.24 25.62
N ASP A 23 5.83 -14.03 25.88
CA ASP A 23 6.45 -14.43 27.16
C ASP A 23 5.98 -13.58 28.34
N ARG A 24 5.49 -12.39 28.04
CA ARG A 24 4.92 -11.46 29.02
C ARG A 24 3.67 -10.80 28.48
N ILE A 25 2.71 -10.54 29.38
CA ILE A 25 1.47 -9.83 29.08
C ILE A 25 1.26 -8.74 30.11
N GLU A 26 0.82 -7.58 29.67
CA GLU A 26 0.32 -6.51 30.50
C GLU A 26 -1.19 -6.34 30.32
N LEU A 27 -1.91 -6.10 31.38
CA LEU A 27 -3.37 -5.99 31.44
C LEU A 27 -3.77 -4.78 32.26
N CYS A 28 -4.85 -4.10 31.87
CA CYS A 28 -5.51 -3.07 32.67
C CYS A 28 -7.03 -3.33 32.72
N ASP A 29 -7.61 -3.38 33.90
CA ASP A 29 -9.05 -3.54 34.14
C ASP A 29 -9.77 -2.20 34.44
N GLY A 30 -9.07 -1.08 34.19
CA GLY A 30 -9.53 0.26 34.51
C GLY A 30 -9.28 0.72 35.97
N LYS A 31 -8.85 -0.20 36.84
CA LYS A 31 -8.51 0.08 38.21
C LYS A 31 -7.03 -0.10 38.50
N LYS A 32 -6.46 -1.14 37.95
CA LYS A 32 -5.06 -1.53 38.14
C LYS A 32 -4.44 -2.03 36.85
N VAL A 33 -3.13 -1.86 36.76
CA VAL A 33 -2.29 -2.49 35.74
C VAL A 33 -1.62 -3.71 36.36
N TYR A 34 -1.69 -4.82 35.63
CA TYR A 34 -1.10 -6.09 36.02
C TYR A 34 -0.07 -6.50 34.97
N SER A 35 1.04 -7.05 35.41
CA SER A 35 2.03 -7.68 34.53
C SER A 35 2.24 -9.14 34.94
N ALA A 36 2.16 -10.03 34.00
CA ALA A 36 2.41 -11.44 34.18
C ALA A 36 3.40 -11.93 33.12
N ALA A 37 4.32 -12.82 33.53
CA ALA A 37 5.31 -13.41 32.65
C ALA A 37 5.44 -14.92 32.90
N TRP A 38 5.81 -15.68 31.87
CA TRP A 38 6.08 -17.10 31.99
C TRP A 38 7.11 -17.39 33.08
N SER A 39 8.19 -16.59 33.15
CA SER A 39 9.25 -16.71 34.15
C SER A 39 8.76 -16.65 35.60
N ASN A 40 7.64 -15.96 35.86
CA ASN A 40 7.11 -15.76 37.19
C ASN A 40 5.90 -16.65 37.53
N CYS A 41 5.18 -17.11 36.48
CA CYS A 41 3.90 -17.81 36.65
C CYS A 41 3.97 -19.31 36.29
N GLY A 42 4.96 -19.73 35.49
CA GLY A 42 5.07 -21.11 35.02
C GLY A 42 3.79 -21.57 34.29
N GLU A 43 3.34 -22.81 34.53
CA GLU A 43 2.14 -23.37 33.88
C GLU A 43 0.85 -22.57 34.14
N SER A 44 0.79 -21.81 35.22
CA SER A 44 -0.34 -20.92 35.50
C SER A 44 -0.45 -19.77 34.50
N TYR A 45 0.63 -19.46 33.77
CA TYR A 45 0.64 -18.46 32.72
C TYR A 45 -0.24 -18.88 31.53
N ASN A 46 -0.17 -20.13 31.09
CA ASN A 46 -1.01 -20.64 30.00
C ASN A 46 -2.49 -20.60 30.36
N ARG A 47 -2.84 -20.89 31.63
CA ARG A 47 -4.24 -20.74 32.10
C ARG A 47 -4.68 -19.27 32.08
N LEU A 48 -3.79 -18.37 32.44
CA LEU A 48 -4.06 -16.93 32.38
C LEU A 48 -4.26 -16.47 30.92
N LEU A 49 -3.37 -16.84 30.00
CA LEU A 49 -3.51 -16.51 28.58
C LEU A 49 -4.83 -17.04 28.01
N SER A 50 -5.17 -18.30 28.29
CA SER A 50 -6.43 -18.90 27.84
C SER A 50 -7.66 -18.15 28.39
N ALA A 51 -7.59 -17.64 29.60
CA ALA A 51 -8.66 -16.88 30.20
C ALA A 51 -8.77 -15.46 29.62
N VAL A 52 -7.65 -14.76 29.44
CA VAL A 52 -7.56 -13.41 28.87
C VAL A 52 -8.03 -13.38 27.42
N PHE A 53 -7.57 -14.35 26.64
CA PHE A 53 -7.89 -14.46 25.21
C PHE A 53 -9.12 -15.34 24.93
N SER A 54 -9.95 -15.60 25.94
CA SER A 54 -11.26 -16.21 25.73
C SER A 54 -12.13 -15.31 24.84
N PRO A 55 -12.93 -15.88 23.93
CA PRO A 55 -13.90 -15.13 23.12
C PRO A 55 -14.86 -14.25 23.92
N ASP A 56 -15.22 -14.68 25.14
CA ASP A 56 -16.16 -13.98 26.02
C ASP A 56 -15.57 -12.71 26.67
N VAL A 57 -14.24 -12.55 26.66
CA VAL A 57 -13.57 -11.39 27.24
C VAL A 57 -13.42 -10.30 26.18
N LYS A 58 -14.02 -9.14 26.42
CA LYS A 58 -13.86 -7.96 25.57
C LYS A 58 -12.49 -7.33 25.79
N LYS A 59 -11.74 -7.13 24.72
CA LYS A 59 -10.36 -6.66 24.77
C LYS A 59 -10.17 -5.38 23.97
N LEU A 60 -9.39 -4.46 24.53
CA LEU A 60 -8.87 -3.27 23.88
C LEU A 60 -7.38 -3.51 23.59
N GLY A 61 -6.91 -3.08 22.44
CA GLY A 61 -5.50 -3.22 22.05
C GLY A 61 -4.94 -2.01 21.31
N CYS A 62 -3.68 -2.11 20.98
CA CYS A 62 -2.99 -1.23 20.06
C CYS A 62 -2.27 -2.13 19.05
N ASN A 63 -2.44 -1.89 17.75
CA ASN A 63 -1.99 -2.79 16.70
C ASN A 63 -2.56 -4.21 16.86
N VAL A 64 -3.87 -4.30 16.95
CA VAL A 64 -4.61 -5.55 17.23
C VAL A 64 -4.32 -6.64 16.20
N LYS A 65 -4.15 -6.29 14.91
CA LYS A 65 -3.77 -7.26 13.87
C LYS A 65 -2.49 -8.03 14.22
N ASP A 66 -1.47 -7.33 14.67
CA ASP A 66 -0.19 -7.96 15.02
C ASP A 66 -0.32 -8.82 16.29
N THR A 67 -1.12 -8.36 17.25
CA THR A 67 -1.51 -9.17 18.42
C THR A 67 -2.23 -10.45 18.00
N MET A 68 -3.20 -10.37 17.07
CA MET A 68 -3.90 -11.55 16.56
C MET A 68 -2.94 -12.57 15.92
N ARG A 69 -1.93 -12.10 15.17
CA ARG A 69 -0.90 -12.99 14.63
C ARG A 69 -0.13 -13.75 15.72
N LEU A 70 0.27 -13.05 16.79
CA LEU A 70 0.93 -13.71 17.92
C LEU A 70 0.03 -14.75 18.55
N LEU A 71 -1.25 -14.43 18.78
CA LEU A 71 -2.22 -15.36 19.35
C LEU A 71 -2.42 -16.62 18.49
N MET A 72 -2.50 -16.45 17.18
CA MET A 72 -2.62 -17.57 16.23
C MET A 72 -1.42 -18.52 16.30
N ASN A 73 -0.22 -17.97 16.47
CA ASN A 73 0.99 -18.79 16.60
C ASN A 73 0.99 -19.62 17.87
N GLU A 74 0.39 -19.10 18.94
CA GLU A 74 0.24 -19.77 20.23
C GLU A 74 -1.03 -20.64 20.32
N GLY A 75 -1.82 -20.72 19.26
CA GLY A 75 -3.09 -21.48 19.26
C GLY A 75 -4.17 -20.88 20.16
N LEU A 76 -4.08 -19.57 20.46
CA LEU A 76 -5.06 -18.83 21.25
C LEU A 76 -6.13 -18.18 20.37
N SER A 77 -7.31 -17.89 20.95
CA SER A 77 -8.38 -17.22 20.24
C SER A 77 -8.03 -15.76 19.96
N THR A 78 -8.38 -15.29 18.78
CA THR A 78 -8.28 -13.89 18.35
C THR A 78 -9.57 -13.10 18.51
N GLU A 79 -10.64 -13.73 18.94
CA GLU A 79 -11.94 -13.11 19.12
C GLU A 79 -11.99 -12.17 20.33
N GLY A 80 -13.01 -11.31 20.39
CA GLY A 80 -13.28 -10.43 21.52
C GLY A 80 -12.50 -9.13 21.53
N PHE A 81 -11.67 -8.81 20.53
CA PHE A 81 -11.13 -7.47 20.39
C PHE A 81 -12.22 -6.51 19.91
N ILE A 82 -12.51 -5.50 20.75
CA ILE A 82 -13.56 -4.50 20.49
C ILE A 82 -12.99 -3.15 20.09
N PHE A 83 -11.69 -2.92 20.24
CA PHE A 83 -11.05 -1.65 19.88
C PHE A 83 -9.54 -1.78 19.63
N ASP A 84 -9.04 -0.98 18.69
CA ASP A 84 -7.63 -0.77 18.38
C ASP A 84 -7.33 0.74 18.38
N THR A 85 -6.50 1.20 19.32
CA THR A 85 -6.22 2.63 19.51
C THR A 85 -5.41 3.24 18.35
N ALA A 86 -4.49 2.49 17.76
CA ALA A 86 -3.70 2.97 16.62
C ALA A 86 -4.57 3.15 15.38
N LEU A 87 -5.44 2.19 15.11
CA LEU A 87 -6.36 2.23 13.98
C LEU A 87 -7.40 3.34 14.11
N ALA A 88 -7.94 3.56 15.32
CA ALA A 88 -8.84 4.66 15.59
C ALA A 88 -8.16 6.03 15.40
N ALA A 89 -6.94 6.19 15.92
CA ALA A 89 -6.17 7.42 15.74
C ALA A 89 -5.83 7.68 14.27
N TYR A 90 -5.53 6.64 13.50
CA TYR A 90 -5.31 6.74 12.07
C TYR A 90 -6.57 7.23 11.32
N LEU A 91 -7.76 6.73 11.63
CA LEU A 91 -8.99 7.23 11.01
C LEU A 91 -9.26 8.70 11.35
N LEU A 92 -8.95 9.12 12.57
CA LEU A 92 -9.12 10.51 13.02
C LEU A 92 -8.12 11.48 12.36
N GLU A 93 -6.91 11.01 12.01
CA GLU A 93 -5.86 11.83 11.41
C GLU A 93 -4.96 10.97 10.51
N ALA A 94 -5.42 10.68 9.29
CA ALA A 94 -4.72 9.78 8.37
C ALA A 94 -3.41 10.33 7.77
N THR A 95 -3.09 11.60 8.03
CA THR A 95 -1.87 12.27 7.53
C THR A 95 -0.74 12.30 8.54
N ASP A 96 -0.94 11.80 9.75
CA ASP A 96 0.14 11.62 10.71
C ASP A 96 1.10 10.51 10.26
N SER A 97 2.34 10.59 10.70
CA SER A 97 3.39 9.62 10.39
C SER A 97 3.63 8.60 11.52
N ASP A 98 3.01 8.80 12.70
CA ASP A 98 3.26 8.01 13.89
C ASP A 98 1.99 7.80 14.72
N TYR A 99 1.58 6.54 14.83
CA TYR A 99 0.43 6.08 15.63
C TYR A 99 0.87 5.18 16.79
N SER A 100 2.13 5.33 17.25
CA SER A 100 2.59 4.68 18.47
C SER A 100 1.72 5.07 19.65
N LEU A 101 1.57 4.15 20.60
CA LEU A 101 0.68 4.34 21.75
C LEU A 101 1.01 5.63 22.53
N GLU A 102 2.30 5.89 22.71
CA GLU A 102 2.81 7.08 23.41
C GLU A 102 2.43 8.36 22.67
N ARG A 103 2.56 8.36 21.34
CA ARG A 103 2.19 9.52 20.51
C ARG A 103 0.69 9.78 20.55
N VAL A 104 -0.12 8.72 20.47
CA VAL A 104 -1.57 8.80 20.52
C VAL A 104 -2.03 9.27 21.91
N ALA A 105 -1.45 8.71 22.99
CA ALA A 105 -1.76 9.14 24.36
C ALA A 105 -1.43 10.62 24.58
N GLN A 106 -0.25 11.07 24.17
CA GLN A 106 0.15 12.47 24.27
C GLN A 106 -0.83 13.40 23.53
N ARG A 107 -1.28 13.01 22.34
CA ARG A 107 -2.19 13.81 21.52
C ARG A 107 -3.59 13.92 22.11
N TYR A 108 -4.16 12.82 22.56
CA TYR A 108 -5.57 12.74 22.92
C TYR A 108 -5.86 12.80 24.41
N LEU A 109 -4.91 12.43 25.27
CA LEU A 109 -5.04 12.52 26.72
C LEU A 109 -4.29 13.73 27.29
N GLY A 110 -3.31 14.27 26.56
CA GLY A 110 -2.46 15.37 27.04
C GLY A 110 -1.57 14.98 28.23
N ALA A 111 -1.39 13.68 28.44
CA ALA A 111 -0.64 13.11 29.55
C ALA A 111 0.31 12.03 29.06
N GLU A 112 1.41 11.82 29.77
CA GLU A 112 2.32 10.69 29.55
C GLU A 112 1.74 9.44 30.23
N GLU A 113 0.72 8.85 29.61
CA GLU A 113 0.25 7.52 29.95
C GLU A 113 0.91 6.48 29.07
N HIS A 114 1.19 5.31 29.63
CA HIS A 114 1.94 4.25 28.96
C HIS A 114 1.23 2.90 29.08
N GLY A 115 1.60 1.96 28.21
CA GLY A 115 1.14 0.59 28.26
C GLY A 115 -0.38 0.45 28.24
N THR A 116 -0.89 -0.56 28.91
CA THR A 116 -2.32 -0.88 28.91
C THR A 116 -3.18 0.16 29.61
N GLN A 117 -2.62 0.97 30.52
CA GLN A 117 -3.34 2.10 31.10
C GLN A 117 -3.71 3.13 30.01
N ALA A 118 -2.77 3.48 29.16
CA ALA A 118 -3.02 4.40 28.05
C ALA A 118 -4.07 3.84 27.07
N ILE A 119 -3.98 2.55 26.73
CA ILE A 119 -4.98 1.88 25.88
C ILE A 119 -6.38 2.00 26.49
N TYR A 120 -6.48 1.75 27.80
CA TYR A 120 -7.75 1.80 28.51
C TYR A 120 -8.36 3.22 28.53
N SER A 121 -7.53 4.23 28.84
CA SER A 121 -7.94 5.64 28.90
C SER A 121 -8.28 6.22 27.52
N LEU A 122 -7.60 5.77 26.46
CA LEU A 122 -7.83 6.24 25.10
C LEU A 122 -9.17 5.76 24.51
N TYR A 123 -9.65 4.59 24.90
CA TYR A 123 -10.84 4.01 24.31
C TYR A 123 -12.05 4.94 24.30
N PRO A 124 -12.54 5.46 25.46
CA PRO A 124 -13.72 6.33 25.47
C PRO A 124 -13.49 7.64 24.70
N VAL A 125 -12.26 8.15 24.69
CA VAL A 125 -11.92 9.41 24.00
C VAL A 125 -11.95 9.23 22.49
N LEU A 126 -11.29 8.18 21.99
CA LEU A 126 -11.20 7.92 20.55
C LEU A 126 -12.55 7.44 19.99
N ASP A 127 -13.26 6.57 20.68
CA ASP A 127 -14.60 6.13 20.29
C ASP A 127 -15.59 7.31 20.24
N GLY A 128 -15.55 8.18 21.24
CA GLY A 128 -16.35 9.41 21.25
C GLY A 128 -16.08 10.31 20.04
N LYS A 129 -14.80 10.49 19.67
CA LYS A 129 -14.42 11.26 18.48
C LYS A 129 -14.83 10.59 17.17
N LEU A 130 -14.72 9.28 17.05
CA LEU A 130 -15.19 8.55 15.88
C LEU A 130 -16.70 8.76 15.66
N ARG A 131 -17.48 8.70 16.75
CA ARG A 131 -18.95 8.95 16.70
C ARG A 131 -19.29 10.38 16.37
N GLU A 132 -18.59 11.34 16.97
CA GLU A 132 -18.76 12.78 16.68
C GLU A 132 -18.54 13.09 15.18
N LEU A 133 -17.67 12.34 14.52
CA LEU A 133 -17.33 12.52 13.11
C LEU A 133 -18.07 11.56 12.17
N ASP A 134 -19.03 10.77 12.66
CA ASP A 134 -19.77 9.75 11.90
C ASP A 134 -18.85 8.70 11.22
N MET A 135 -17.73 8.36 11.86
CA MET A 135 -16.76 7.36 11.36
C MET A 135 -16.82 6.03 12.15
N ASP A 136 -17.62 5.93 13.18
CA ASP A 136 -17.76 4.70 13.97
C ASP A 136 -18.33 3.55 13.12
N GLY A 137 -19.25 3.82 12.21
CA GLY A 137 -19.74 2.82 11.24
C GLY A 137 -18.61 2.24 10.40
N LEU A 138 -17.74 3.06 9.84
CA LEU A 138 -16.57 2.63 9.09
C LEU A 138 -15.59 1.84 9.98
N TYR A 139 -15.34 2.34 11.19
CA TYR A 139 -14.41 1.71 12.11
C TYR A 139 -14.85 0.30 12.50
N TYR A 140 -16.09 0.15 12.99
CA TYR A 140 -16.58 -1.12 13.55
C TYR A 140 -17.03 -2.13 12.48
N SER A 141 -17.46 -1.67 11.29
CA SER A 141 -17.94 -2.58 10.25
C SER A 141 -16.89 -2.94 9.19
N ALA A 142 -15.81 -2.17 9.09
CA ALA A 142 -14.77 -2.42 8.09
C ALA A 142 -13.35 -2.49 8.70
N GLU A 143 -12.88 -1.43 9.36
CA GLU A 143 -11.48 -1.32 9.76
C GLU A 143 -11.08 -2.35 10.84
N LEU A 144 -11.82 -2.42 11.92
CA LEU A 144 -11.52 -3.36 13.01
C LEU A 144 -11.67 -4.83 12.59
N PRO A 145 -12.76 -5.25 11.89
CA PRO A 145 -12.86 -6.62 11.39
C PRO A 145 -11.79 -6.99 10.38
N LEU A 146 -11.28 -6.03 9.62
CA LEU A 146 -10.19 -6.26 8.65
C LEU A 146 -8.90 -6.73 9.34
N CYS A 147 -8.66 -6.38 10.61
CA CYS A 147 -7.52 -6.88 11.38
C CYS A 147 -7.44 -8.41 11.36
N GLN A 148 -8.58 -9.09 11.59
CA GLN A 148 -8.64 -10.55 11.58
C GLN A 148 -8.33 -11.10 10.18
N VAL A 149 -8.96 -10.54 9.15
CA VAL A 149 -8.76 -10.99 7.76
C VAL A 149 -7.28 -10.87 7.35
N LEU A 150 -6.66 -9.73 7.67
CA LEU A 150 -5.26 -9.51 7.32
C LEU A 150 -4.31 -10.39 8.15
N ALA A 151 -4.61 -10.62 9.42
CA ALA A 151 -3.84 -11.54 10.26
C ALA A 151 -3.89 -12.97 9.71
N ASP A 152 -5.05 -13.43 9.26
CA ASP A 152 -5.21 -14.75 8.62
C ASP A 152 -4.44 -14.81 7.29
N MET A 153 -4.52 -13.78 6.45
CA MET A 153 -3.78 -13.70 5.19
C MET A 153 -2.26 -13.72 5.41
N GLU A 154 -1.77 -12.98 6.39
CA GLU A 154 -0.35 -12.95 6.74
C GLU A 154 0.12 -14.30 7.29
N ARG A 155 -0.71 -14.98 8.09
CA ARG A 155 -0.42 -16.33 8.61
C ARG A 155 -0.42 -17.36 7.50
N GLU A 156 -1.39 -17.33 6.60
CA GLU A 156 -1.46 -18.25 5.46
C GLU A 156 -0.26 -18.06 4.54
N GLY A 157 0.11 -16.81 4.22
CA GLY A 157 1.18 -16.50 3.29
C GLY A 157 0.88 -16.98 1.86
N PHE A 158 1.89 -16.89 0.99
CA PHE A 158 1.76 -17.30 -0.41
C PHE A 158 2.85 -18.30 -0.80
N TYR A 159 2.45 -19.46 -1.34
CA TYR A 159 3.40 -20.52 -1.71
C TYR A 159 4.20 -20.11 -2.95
N VAL A 160 5.52 -20.38 -2.93
CA VAL A 160 6.45 -19.96 -3.98
C VAL A 160 7.25 -21.16 -4.46
N ASP A 161 7.38 -21.32 -5.77
CA ASP A 161 8.32 -22.26 -6.39
C ASP A 161 9.75 -21.76 -6.20
N ARG A 162 10.37 -22.21 -5.09
CA ARG A 162 11.74 -21.83 -4.72
C ARG A 162 12.74 -22.15 -5.81
N LYS A 163 12.58 -23.32 -6.48
CA LYS A 163 13.51 -23.74 -7.51
C LYS A 163 13.40 -22.86 -8.73
N ALA A 164 12.19 -22.60 -9.22
CA ALA A 164 11.96 -21.72 -10.36
C ALA A 164 12.49 -20.29 -10.08
N LEU A 165 12.30 -19.78 -8.86
CA LEU A 165 12.80 -18.46 -8.46
C LEU A 165 14.34 -18.41 -8.42
N TYR A 166 14.98 -19.46 -7.94
CA TYR A 166 16.45 -19.57 -7.96
C TYR A 166 16.99 -19.64 -9.41
N ASP A 167 16.43 -20.53 -10.24
CA ASP A 167 16.84 -20.70 -11.63
C ASP A 167 16.66 -19.40 -12.41
N PHE A 168 15.58 -18.67 -12.15
CA PHE A 168 15.36 -17.34 -12.74
C PHE A 168 16.47 -16.35 -12.34
N GLY A 169 16.78 -16.26 -11.05
CA GLY A 169 17.86 -15.40 -10.55
C GLY A 169 19.21 -15.71 -11.20
N GLU A 170 19.54 -16.99 -11.35
CA GLU A 170 20.76 -17.40 -12.03
C GLU A 170 20.77 -17.09 -13.53
N SER A 171 19.62 -17.18 -14.20
CA SER A 171 19.51 -16.86 -15.62
C SER A 171 19.82 -15.38 -15.95
N LEU A 172 19.72 -14.48 -14.98
CA LEU A 172 20.02 -13.06 -15.16
C LEU A 172 21.52 -12.75 -15.12
N ASN A 173 22.33 -13.61 -14.55
CA ASN A 173 23.76 -13.35 -14.32
C ASN A 173 24.53 -13.07 -15.62
N SER A 174 24.30 -13.84 -16.69
CA SER A 174 24.99 -13.66 -17.97
C SER A 174 24.65 -12.31 -18.62
N GLY A 175 23.38 -11.90 -18.54
CA GLY A 175 22.94 -10.58 -19.03
C GLY A 175 23.55 -9.43 -18.25
N ILE A 176 23.58 -9.54 -16.94
CA ILE A 176 24.19 -8.54 -16.04
C ILE A 176 25.67 -8.41 -16.31
N ALA A 177 26.41 -9.53 -16.42
CA ALA A 177 27.85 -9.51 -16.70
C ALA A 177 28.17 -8.87 -18.06
N ARG A 178 27.45 -9.25 -19.11
CA ARG A 178 27.61 -8.66 -20.44
C ARG A 178 27.38 -7.14 -20.44
N LEU A 179 26.30 -6.69 -19.80
CA LEU A 179 25.99 -5.27 -19.73
C LEU A 179 27.04 -4.50 -18.92
N GLN A 180 27.54 -5.09 -17.84
CA GLN A 180 28.61 -4.51 -17.04
C GLN A 180 29.89 -4.31 -17.87
N GLU A 181 30.30 -5.32 -18.64
CA GLU A 181 31.46 -5.24 -19.55
C GLU A 181 31.28 -4.15 -20.61
N ASN A 182 30.10 -4.08 -21.24
CA ASN A 182 29.79 -3.03 -22.20
C ASN A 182 29.88 -1.64 -21.58
N ILE A 183 29.27 -1.44 -20.41
CA ILE A 183 29.25 -0.15 -19.70
C ILE A 183 30.69 0.27 -19.35
N TRP A 184 31.50 -0.63 -18.83
CA TRP A 184 32.91 -0.36 -18.54
C TRP A 184 33.72 -0.06 -19.80
N GLY A 185 33.44 -0.76 -20.90
CA GLY A 185 34.04 -0.49 -22.23
C GLY A 185 33.74 0.95 -22.67
N TYR A 186 32.49 1.40 -22.60
CA TYR A 186 32.12 2.77 -22.96
C TYR A 186 32.72 3.82 -22.02
N ALA A 187 32.86 3.48 -20.74
CA ALA A 187 33.43 4.38 -19.74
C ALA A 187 34.96 4.50 -19.80
N GLY A 188 35.63 3.58 -20.53
CA GLY A 188 37.10 3.50 -20.56
C GLY A 188 37.72 2.96 -19.27
N GLY A 189 36.98 2.18 -18.49
CA GLY A 189 37.45 1.53 -17.26
C GLY A 189 36.34 1.14 -16.31
N GLU A 190 36.71 0.32 -15.33
CA GLU A 190 35.79 -0.18 -14.31
C GLU A 190 35.38 0.92 -13.33
N PHE A 191 34.12 0.88 -12.91
CA PHE A 191 33.56 1.72 -11.87
C PHE A 191 32.30 1.05 -11.28
N ASN A 192 31.82 1.53 -10.13
CA ASN A 192 30.58 1.05 -9.53
C ASN A 192 29.36 1.67 -10.23
N ILE A 193 28.73 0.90 -11.14
CA ILE A 193 27.55 1.31 -11.93
C ILE A 193 26.34 1.65 -11.03
N ASN A 194 26.25 1.02 -9.85
CA ASN A 194 25.19 1.27 -8.87
C ASN A 194 25.44 2.52 -8.02
N SER A 195 26.63 3.15 -8.12
CA SER A 195 26.90 4.42 -7.46
C SER A 195 26.41 5.59 -8.32
N PRO A 196 25.38 6.35 -7.87
CA PRO A 196 24.89 7.50 -8.63
C PRO A 196 25.99 8.55 -8.89
N LYS A 197 26.93 8.69 -7.96
CA LYS A 197 28.05 9.62 -8.07
C LYS A 197 29.01 9.21 -9.19
N GLN A 198 29.52 7.95 -9.15
CA GLN A 198 30.46 7.47 -10.15
C GLN A 198 29.80 7.39 -11.54
N LEU A 199 28.57 6.95 -11.62
CA LEU A 199 27.84 6.94 -12.89
C LEU A 199 27.63 8.35 -13.43
N GLY A 200 27.29 9.33 -12.56
CA GLY A 200 27.18 10.73 -12.96
C GLY A 200 28.47 11.31 -13.52
N GLU A 201 29.61 11.02 -12.88
CA GLU A 201 30.95 11.41 -13.36
C GLU A 201 31.25 10.80 -14.73
N VAL A 202 30.91 9.51 -14.95
CA VAL A 202 31.09 8.85 -16.26
C VAL A 202 30.23 9.49 -17.32
N LEU A 203 28.94 9.64 -17.07
CA LEU A 203 27.99 10.13 -18.07
C LEU A 203 28.21 11.60 -18.45
N PHE A 204 28.45 12.46 -17.44
CA PHE A 204 28.40 13.90 -17.63
C PHE A 204 29.78 14.57 -17.68
N ASP A 205 30.79 14.02 -17.01
CA ASP A 205 32.13 14.60 -17.02
C ASP A 205 33.06 13.89 -18.02
N ARG A 206 32.96 12.54 -18.21
CA ARG A 206 33.79 11.81 -19.19
C ARG A 206 33.16 11.75 -20.56
N LEU A 207 31.90 11.32 -20.67
CA LEU A 207 31.17 11.16 -21.93
C LEU A 207 30.49 12.45 -22.38
N MET A 208 30.53 13.53 -21.58
CA MET A 208 30.02 14.86 -21.89
C MET A 208 28.56 14.86 -22.35
N LEU A 209 27.74 13.96 -21.81
CA LEU A 209 26.32 13.92 -22.13
C LEU A 209 25.60 15.14 -21.54
N PRO A 210 24.51 15.60 -22.17
CA PRO A 210 23.77 16.74 -21.65
C PRO A 210 23.12 16.39 -20.31
N PHE A 211 23.26 17.26 -19.33
CA PHE A 211 22.67 17.11 -17.99
C PHE A 211 21.71 18.25 -17.66
N GLY A 212 20.76 17.96 -16.79
CA GLY A 212 19.85 18.95 -16.22
C GLY A 212 20.50 19.71 -15.03
N LYS A 213 19.74 19.94 -13.97
CA LYS A 213 20.26 20.60 -12.76
C LYS A 213 21.20 19.67 -11.98
N LYS A 214 22.35 20.18 -11.54
CA LYS A 214 23.13 19.55 -10.47
C LYS A 214 22.37 19.65 -9.15
N THR A 215 22.29 18.54 -8.41
CA THR A 215 21.80 18.52 -7.04
C THR A 215 22.93 18.92 -6.07
N LYS A 216 22.59 19.14 -4.79
CA LYS A 216 23.61 19.39 -3.74
C LYS A 216 24.65 18.26 -3.62
N THR A 217 24.30 17.05 -4.03
CA THR A 217 25.12 15.83 -3.94
C THR A 217 25.76 15.41 -5.27
N GLY A 218 25.59 16.17 -6.34
CA GLY A 218 26.13 15.87 -7.66
C GLY A 218 25.08 15.75 -8.77
N TYR A 219 25.37 14.97 -9.81
CA TYR A 219 24.45 14.75 -10.91
C TYR A 219 23.34 13.76 -10.53
N SER A 220 22.12 14.03 -10.98
CA SER A 220 21.03 13.03 -10.88
C SER A 220 21.18 12.00 -11.99
N THR A 221 21.14 10.72 -11.63
CA THR A 221 21.13 9.57 -12.56
C THR A 221 19.89 8.72 -12.35
N ASN A 222 18.76 9.33 -11.94
CA ASN A 222 17.50 8.62 -11.80
C ASN A 222 16.94 8.17 -13.16
N ALA A 223 15.94 7.29 -13.14
CA ALA A 223 15.36 6.72 -14.36
C ALA A 223 14.87 7.80 -15.34
N ASP A 224 14.21 8.86 -14.84
CA ASP A 224 13.64 9.93 -15.67
C ASP A 224 14.74 10.71 -16.41
N VAL A 225 15.88 10.93 -15.76
CA VAL A 225 17.04 11.60 -16.37
C VAL A 225 17.64 10.71 -17.45
N LEU A 226 17.82 9.41 -17.15
CA LEU A 226 18.38 8.46 -18.10
C LEU A 226 17.45 8.23 -19.31
N GLU A 227 16.13 8.12 -19.09
CA GLU A 227 15.15 7.99 -20.18
C GLU A 227 15.21 9.18 -21.16
N LYS A 228 15.42 10.41 -20.68
CA LYS A 228 15.58 11.60 -21.54
C LYS A 228 16.89 11.58 -22.37
N LEU A 229 17.85 10.77 -21.95
CA LEU A 229 19.14 10.61 -22.64
C LEU A 229 19.15 9.44 -23.63
N ARG A 230 18.04 8.68 -23.76
CA ARG A 230 17.97 7.59 -24.76
C ARG A 230 18.32 8.07 -26.15
N GLY A 231 19.08 7.24 -26.86
CA GLY A 231 19.57 7.54 -28.21
C GLY A 231 20.71 8.55 -28.27
N LYS A 232 21.15 9.12 -27.15
CA LYS A 232 22.33 10.02 -27.13
C LYS A 232 23.66 9.26 -27.07
N HIS A 233 23.66 8.12 -26.39
CA HIS A 233 24.84 7.25 -26.30
C HIS A 233 24.40 5.82 -25.92
N PRO A 234 25.02 4.75 -26.47
CA PRO A 234 24.64 3.36 -26.16
C PRO A 234 24.70 3.00 -24.68
N ILE A 235 25.60 3.60 -23.91
CA ILE A 235 25.74 3.38 -22.46
C ILE A 235 24.42 3.62 -21.70
N ILE A 236 23.55 4.50 -22.19
CA ILE A 236 22.29 4.83 -21.51
C ILE A 236 21.33 3.65 -21.50
N ASP A 237 21.16 3.00 -22.65
CA ASP A 237 20.29 1.84 -22.76
C ASP A 237 20.86 0.67 -21.95
N ASP A 238 22.17 0.44 -21.99
CA ASP A 238 22.83 -0.60 -21.22
C ASP A 238 22.74 -0.35 -19.69
N VAL A 239 22.88 0.89 -19.24
CA VAL A 239 22.71 1.25 -17.81
C VAL A 239 21.27 1.05 -17.35
N LEU A 240 20.28 1.44 -18.17
CA LEU A 240 18.87 1.24 -17.84
C LEU A 240 18.53 -0.26 -17.74
N GLU A 241 19.03 -1.06 -18.69
CA GLU A 241 18.83 -2.51 -18.68
C GLU A 241 19.59 -3.18 -17.54
N TYR A 242 20.85 -2.82 -17.30
CA TYR A 242 21.65 -3.30 -16.17
C TYR A 242 20.95 -3.07 -14.83
N ARG A 243 20.49 -1.86 -14.58
CA ARG A 243 19.75 -1.52 -13.36
C ARG A 243 18.46 -2.31 -13.21
N MET A 244 17.74 -2.53 -14.32
CA MET A 244 16.54 -3.37 -14.32
C MET A 244 16.86 -4.81 -13.95
N LEU A 245 17.83 -5.45 -14.62
CA LEU A 245 18.20 -6.84 -14.34
C LEU A 245 18.77 -7.00 -12.93
N THR A 246 19.63 -6.09 -12.49
CA THR A 246 20.20 -6.10 -11.14
C THR A 246 19.12 -5.98 -10.07
N LYS A 247 18.13 -5.10 -10.27
CA LYS A 247 16.99 -4.97 -9.35
C LYS A 247 16.12 -6.22 -9.36
N LEU A 248 15.85 -6.81 -10.53
CA LEU A 248 15.09 -8.07 -10.62
C LEU A 248 15.81 -9.20 -9.88
N LYS A 249 17.13 -9.30 -10.03
CA LYS A 249 17.91 -10.30 -9.31
C LYS A 249 17.95 -10.03 -7.81
N SER A 250 18.47 -8.87 -7.40
CA SER A 250 18.77 -8.60 -5.99
C SER A 250 17.52 -8.45 -5.12
N THR A 251 16.50 -7.73 -5.62
CA THR A 251 15.30 -7.43 -4.83
C THR A 251 14.26 -8.54 -4.91
N TYR A 252 14.02 -9.07 -6.12
CA TYR A 252 12.93 -10.01 -6.31
C TYR A 252 13.39 -11.46 -6.31
N ALA A 253 14.46 -11.85 -7.04
CA ALA A 253 14.92 -13.22 -6.99
C ALA A 253 15.62 -13.54 -5.65
N ASP A 254 16.76 -12.94 -5.39
CA ASP A 254 17.57 -13.23 -4.20
C ASP A 254 16.88 -12.73 -2.91
N GLY A 255 16.18 -11.59 -2.98
CA GLY A 255 15.46 -11.02 -1.85
C GLY A 255 14.29 -11.90 -1.40
N LEU A 256 13.46 -12.37 -2.34
CA LEU A 256 12.35 -13.27 -2.01
C LEU A 256 12.82 -14.63 -1.54
N LEU A 257 13.88 -15.20 -2.13
CA LEU A 257 14.45 -16.48 -1.68
C LEU A 257 14.85 -16.48 -0.19
N LYS A 258 15.30 -15.34 0.33
CA LYS A 258 15.72 -15.18 1.73
C LYS A 258 14.55 -15.19 2.72
N VAL A 259 13.36 -14.81 2.26
CA VAL A 259 12.16 -14.66 3.11
C VAL A 259 11.14 -15.79 2.92
N ILE A 260 11.46 -16.79 2.10
CA ILE A 260 10.65 -18.02 2.02
C ILE A 260 10.86 -18.79 3.31
N SER A 261 9.77 -18.98 4.06
CA SER A 261 9.75 -19.71 5.32
C SER A 261 9.88 -21.23 5.11
N SER A 262 9.99 -21.97 6.20
CA SER A 262 10.14 -23.45 6.18
C SER A 262 8.95 -24.18 5.55
N ASP A 263 7.78 -23.56 5.54
CA ASP A 263 6.55 -24.06 4.90
C ASP A 263 6.51 -23.84 3.38
N GLY A 264 7.55 -23.20 2.80
CA GLY A 264 7.62 -22.85 1.37
C GLY A 264 6.84 -21.58 0.99
N ARG A 265 6.42 -20.79 1.98
CA ARG A 265 5.57 -19.60 1.76
C ARG A 265 6.31 -18.31 2.10
N ILE A 266 5.84 -17.22 1.53
CA ILE A 266 6.22 -15.85 1.88
C ILE A 266 5.07 -15.25 2.67
N HIS A 267 5.37 -14.75 3.85
CA HIS A 267 4.45 -14.08 4.75
C HIS A 267 4.78 -12.59 4.80
N THR A 268 4.07 -11.80 4.01
CA THR A 268 4.19 -10.33 4.06
C THR A 268 3.51 -9.79 5.31
N SER A 269 3.80 -8.54 5.66
CA SER A 269 3.03 -7.78 6.64
C SER A 269 2.23 -6.69 5.95
N PHE A 270 0.91 -6.66 6.16
CA PHE A 270 0.02 -5.63 5.64
C PHE A 270 -0.09 -4.47 6.62
N GLN A 271 0.29 -3.27 6.17
CA GLN A 271 0.23 -2.06 6.98
C GLN A 271 -1.10 -1.34 6.74
N MET A 272 -1.85 -1.12 7.82
CA MET A 272 -3.18 -0.52 7.78
C MET A 272 -3.17 1.00 7.96
N THR A 273 -2.07 1.57 8.48
CA THR A 273 -1.99 2.97 8.94
C THR A 273 -0.95 3.81 8.20
N VAL A 274 -0.41 3.32 7.08
CA VAL A 274 0.70 4.00 6.37
C VAL A 274 0.21 4.97 5.31
N THR A 275 -0.86 4.64 4.59
CA THR A 275 -1.33 5.48 3.48
C THR A 275 -2.40 6.46 3.95
N ALA A 276 -2.34 7.71 3.50
CA ALA A 276 -3.36 8.71 3.82
C ALA A 276 -4.73 8.48 3.14
N THR A 277 -4.84 7.44 2.32
CA THR A 277 -6.04 7.15 1.49
C THR A 277 -6.85 5.95 1.97
N GLY A 278 -6.39 5.22 3.00
CA GLY A 278 -7.01 3.97 3.43
C GLY A 278 -6.57 2.74 2.64
N ARG A 279 -5.68 2.88 1.66
CA ARG A 279 -5.10 1.72 0.99
C ARG A 279 -4.14 0.99 1.92
N LEU A 280 -4.06 -0.34 1.79
CA LEU A 280 -3.04 -1.13 2.46
C LEU A 280 -1.68 -0.93 1.79
N SER A 281 -0.62 -1.07 2.55
CA SER A 281 0.72 -1.29 2.01
C SER A 281 1.28 -2.63 2.50
N SER A 282 2.27 -3.14 1.79
CA SER A 282 2.88 -4.45 2.07
C SER A 282 4.36 -4.26 2.34
N THR A 283 4.85 -4.86 3.42
CA THR A 283 6.26 -4.79 3.83
C THR A 283 6.76 -6.18 4.26
N GLU A 284 8.06 -6.38 4.23
CA GLU A 284 8.77 -7.56 4.74
C GLU A 284 8.29 -8.92 4.19
N PRO A 285 8.23 -9.10 2.85
CA PRO A 285 8.64 -8.23 1.77
C PRO A 285 7.47 -7.40 1.20
N ASN A 286 7.79 -6.32 0.44
CA ASN A 286 6.77 -5.60 -0.31
C ASN A 286 6.38 -6.37 -1.57
N LEU A 287 5.24 -7.06 -1.54
CA LEU A 287 4.71 -7.85 -2.65
C LEU A 287 3.92 -7.00 -3.67
N GLN A 288 3.53 -5.77 -3.31
CA GLN A 288 2.78 -4.87 -4.21
C GLN A 288 3.66 -4.27 -5.32
N ASN A 289 4.99 -4.28 -5.14
CA ASN A 289 5.94 -3.71 -6.09
C ASN A 289 6.53 -4.73 -7.08
N ILE A 290 6.04 -5.97 -7.12
CA ILE A 290 6.48 -6.98 -8.10
C ILE A 290 6.11 -6.46 -9.50
N PRO A 291 7.09 -6.35 -10.42
CA PRO A 291 6.85 -5.79 -11.76
C PRO A 291 5.81 -6.59 -12.54
N VAL A 292 4.91 -5.88 -13.24
CA VAL A 292 3.80 -6.50 -14.02
C VAL A 292 3.98 -6.30 -15.51
N ARG A 293 4.52 -5.15 -15.93
CA ARG A 293 4.46 -4.66 -17.32
C ARG A 293 5.54 -5.25 -18.22
N LYS A 294 6.68 -5.65 -17.69
CA LYS A 294 7.80 -6.21 -18.47
C LYS A 294 7.79 -7.74 -18.41
N LYS A 295 8.11 -8.40 -19.52
CA LYS A 295 8.11 -9.86 -19.65
C LYS A 295 8.87 -10.57 -18.51
N LEU A 296 10.05 -10.08 -18.14
CA LEU A 296 10.86 -10.64 -17.04
C LEU A 296 10.18 -10.44 -15.67
N GLY A 297 9.51 -9.30 -15.45
CA GLY A 297 8.76 -9.06 -14.23
C GLY A 297 7.54 -9.99 -14.10
N ALA A 298 6.84 -10.24 -15.20
CA ALA A 298 5.73 -11.18 -15.23
C ALA A 298 6.16 -12.62 -14.88
N GLN A 299 7.39 -13.02 -15.24
CA GLN A 299 7.93 -14.34 -14.88
C GLN A 299 8.03 -14.52 -13.36
N ILE A 300 8.40 -13.49 -12.59
CA ILE A 300 8.47 -13.57 -11.13
C ILE A 300 7.09 -13.90 -10.54
N ARG A 301 6.04 -13.29 -11.07
CA ARG A 301 4.67 -13.56 -10.61
C ARG A 301 4.23 -14.99 -10.86
N SER A 302 4.67 -15.61 -11.95
CA SER A 302 4.34 -17.01 -12.25
C SER A 302 4.99 -18.01 -11.29
N MET A 303 5.92 -17.59 -10.44
CA MET A 303 6.56 -18.41 -9.42
C MET A 303 5.76 -18.44 -8.10
N PHE A 304 4.79 -17.55 -7.95
CA PHE A 304 3.79 -17.64 -6.90
C PHE A 304 2.71 -18.61 -7.38
N VAL A 305 2.65 -19.77 -6.76
CA VAL A 305 1.87 -20.91 -7.24
C VAL A 305 0.95 -21.44 -6.13
N ALA A 306 -0.04 -22.23 -6.53
CA ALA A 306 -0.87 -22.94 -5.55
C ALA A 306 -0.05 -24.03 -4.84
N SER A 307 -0.38 -24.29 -3.58
CA SER A 307 0.15 -25.45 -2.87
C SER A 307 -0.32 -26.75 -3.54
N PRO A 308 0.39 -27.86 -3.38
CA PRO A 308 -0.03 -29.16 -3.93
C PRO A 308 -1.48 -29.49 -3.57
N GLY A 309 -2.26 -29.85 -4.58
CA GLY A 309 -3.69 -30.18 -4.42
C GLY A 309 -4.62 -28.97 -4.33
N MET A 310 -4.13 -27.76 -4.46
CA MET A 310 -4.89 -26.50 -4.41
C MET A 310 -4.89 -25.82 -5.78
N CYS A 311 -5.75 -24.81 -5.94
CA CYS A 311 -5.73 -23.90 -7.10
C CYS A 311 -5.73 -22.43 -6.62
N LEU A 312 -5.17 -21.55 -7.42
CA LEU A 312 -5.29 -20.11 -7.23
C LEU A 312 -6.64 -19.65 -7.81
N VAL A 313 -7.33 -18.82 -7.07
CA VAL A 313 -8.52 -18.10 -7.55
C VAL A 313 -8.17 -16.61 -7.56
N ASP A 314 -8.26 -16.01 -8.74
CA ASP A 314 -8.07 -14.58 -8.95
C ASP A 314 -9.43 -13.94 -9.23
N ALA A 315 -9.82 -12.99 -8.39
CA ALA A 315 -11.03 -12.22 -8.54
C ALA A 315 -10.75 -10.74 -8.29
N ASP A 316 -11.10 -9.89 -9.26
CA ASP A 316 -10.88 -8.45 -9.20
C ASP A 316 -12.15 -7.68 -9.59
N TYR A 317 -12.28 -6.49 -9.01
CA TYR A 317 -13.38 -5.59 -9.37
C TYR A 317 -13.12 -4.95 -10.73
N SER A 318 -14.06 -5.11 -11.66
CA SER A 318 -13.97 -4.49 -12.98
C SER A 318 -14.14 -2.98 -12.89
N GLN A 319 -13.05 -2.23 -13.06
CA GLN A 319 -13.05 -0.76 -13.19
C GLN A 319 -13.76 -0.03 -12.03
N ILE A 320 -13.58 -0.50 -10.79
CA ILE A 320 -14.33 -0.01 -9.62
C ILE A 320 -14.20 1.50 -9.43
N GLU A 321 -13.03 2.08 -9.65
CA GLU A 321 -12.80 3.51 -9.47
C GLU A 321 -13.63 4.36 -10.45
N LEU A 322 -13.75 3.92 -11.70
CA LEU A 322 -14.58 4.60 -12.71
C LEU A 322 -16.08 4.42 -12.41
N ARG A 323 -16.49 3.26 -11.92
CA ARG A 323 -17.88 3.03 -11.47
C ARG A 323 -18.24 3.90 -10.28
N LEU A 324 -17.33 4.03 -9.32
CA LEU A 324 -17.50 4.94 -8.19
C LEU A 324 -17.55 6.39 -8.65
N LEU A 325 -16.69 6.80 -9.59
CA LEU A 325 -16.73 8.15 -10.17
C LEU A 325 -18.07 8.43 -10.86
N ALA A 326 -18.58 7.50 -11.66
CA ALA A 326 -19.88 7.61 -12.29
C ALA A 326 -21.02 7.79 -11.27
N HIS A 327 -20.96 7.02 -10.18
CA HIS A 327 -21.94 7.09 -9.10
C HIS A 327 -21.87 8.42 -8.34
N ILE A 328 -20.69 8.81 -7.87
CA ILE A 328 -20.50 10.00 -7.04
C ILE A 328 -20.74 11.28 -7.84
N SER A 329 -20.28 11.35 -9.09
CA SER A 329 -20.48 12.51 -9.95
C SER A 329 -21.93 12.65 -10.47
N GLY A 330 -22.73 11.60 -10.38
CA GLY A 330 -24.05 11.56 -10.96
C GLY A 330 -24.07 11.65 -12.49
N ASP A 331 -22.95 11.38 -13.18
CA ASP A 331 -22.88 11.49 -14.64
C ASP A 331 -23.68 10.38 -15.32
N GLU A 332 -24.83 10.72 -15.89
CA GLU A 332 -25.74 9.76 -16.51
C GLU A 332 -25.12 9.09 -17.74
N THR A 333 -24.35 9.83 -18.54
CA THR A 333 -23.68 9.26 -19.73
C THR A 333 -22.68 8.17 -19.31
N MET A 334 -21.96 8.40 -18.23
CA MET A 334 -21.00 7.44 -17.69
C MET A 334 -21.70 6.22 -17.08
N LYS A 335 -22.80 6.43 -16.34
CA LYS A 335 -23.62 5.35 -15.80
C LYS A 335 -24.23 4.49 -16.90
N ASP A 336 -24.81 5.11 -17.92
CA ASP A 336 -25.40 4.39 -19.06
C ASP A 336 -24.40 3.50 -19.78
N ALA A 337 -23.15 4.00 -19.97
CA ALA A 337 -22.08 3.21 -20.55
C ALA A 337 -21.73 1.97 -19.73
N PHE A 338 -21.80 2.04 -18.40
CA PHE A 338 -21.61 0.87 -17.52
C PHE A 338 -22.82 -0.07 -17.52
N PHE A 339 -24.03 0.44 -17.61
CA PHE A 339 -25.26 -0.37 -17.64
C PHE A 339 -25.47 -1.10 -18.98
N SER A 340 -24.98 -0.52 -20.08
CA SER A 340 -25.02 -1.17 -21.40
C SER A 340 -24.15 -2.43 -21.51
N GLY A 341 -23.22 -2.63 -20.57
CA GLY A 341 -22.28 -3.76 -20.60
C GLY A 341 -21.16 -3.61 -21.63
N GLU A 342 -21.07 -2.48 -22.30
CA GLU A 342 -19.99 -2.17 -23.23
C GLU A 342 -18.65 -1.95 -22.51
N ASP A 343 -17.55 -2.19 -23.23
CA ASP A 343 -16.22 -1.88 -22.68
C ASP A 343 -16.05 -0.37 -22.57
N PHE A 344 -16.05 0.14 -21.34
CA PHE A 344 -16.00 1.57 -21.05
C PHE A 344 -14.81 2.28 -21.71
N HIS A 345 -13.64 1.64 -21.80
CA HIS A 345 -12.48 2.23 -22.46
C HIS A 345 -12.67 2.35 -23.98
N THR A 346 -13.41 1.41 -24.58
CA THR A 346 -13.76 1.49 -26.01
C THR A 346 -14.79 2.58 -26.25
N VAL A 347 -15.80 2.71 -25.39
CA VAL A 347 -16.79 3.82 -25.47
C VAL A 347 -16.10 5.16 -25.30
N THR A 348 -15.21 5.29 -24.32
CA THR A 348 -14.42 6.52 -24.14
C THR A 348 -13.57 6.82 -25.37
N ALA A 349 -12.88 5.82 -25.95
CA ALA A 349 -12.10 6.02 -27.17
C ALA A 349 -12.94 6.54 -28.33
N SER A 350 -14.11 5.95 -28.55
CA SER A 350 -15.06 6.43 -29.57
C SER A 350 -15.42 7.90 -29.35
N ASN A 351 -15.73 8.29 -28.14
CA ASN A 351 -16.14 9.66 -27.80
C ASN A 351 -14.97 10.66 -27.89
N VAL A 352 -13.81 10.32 -27.35
CA VAL A 352 -12.65 11.24 -27.24
C VAL A 352 -11.95 11.43 -28.58
N PHE A 353 -11.86 10.37 -29.37
CA PHE A 353 -11.19 10.41 -30.69
C PHE A 353 -12.17 10.60 -31.85
N ASN A 354 -13.47 10.69 -31.56
CA ASN A 354 -14.53 10.89 -32.54
C ASN A 354 -14.51 9.84 -33.69
N VAL A 355 -14.41 8.57 -33.30
CA VAL A 355 -14.45 7.43 -34.23
C VAL A 355 -15.58 6.47 -33.84
N PRO A 356 -16.22 5.78 -34.80
CA PRO A 356 -17.21 4.74 -34.45
C PRO A 356 -16.61 3.68 -33.51
N VAL A 357 -17.44 3.11 -32.63
CA VAL A 357 -17.01 2.03 -31.69
C VAL A 357 -16.34 0.87 -32.45
N SER A 358 -16.86 0.51 -33.63
CA SER A 358 -16.32 -0.55 -34.50
C SER A 358 -14.93 -0.27 -35.07
N GLU A 359 -14.50 0.99 -35.07
CA GLU A 359 -13.20 1.44 -35.60
C GLU A 359 -12.18 1.73 -34.50
N VAL A 360 -12.55 1.50 -33.23
CA VAL A 360 -11.64 1.68 -32.09
C VAL A 360 -10.56 0.61 -32.13
N THR A 361 -9.34 1.03 -32.45
CA THR A 361 -8.17 0.15 -32.43
C THR A 361 -7.69 -0.12 -31.01
N PRO A 362 -6.91 -1.20 -30.76
CA PRO A 362 -6.26 -1.46 -29.47
C PRO A 362 -5.43 -0.27 -28.95
N THR A 363 -4.78 0.47 -29.86
CA THR A 363 -4.01 1.66 -29.52
C THR A 363 -4.91 2.79 -29.01
N LEU A 364 -6.01 3.08 -29.70
CA LEU A 364 -6.97 4.09 -29.27
C LEU A 364 -7.62 3.73 -27.93
N ARG A 365 -7.99 2.46 -27.74
CA ARG A 365 -8.49 1.95 -26.49
C ARG A 365 -7.47 2.11 -25.35
N SER A 366 -6.20 1.83 -25.59
CA SER A 366 -5.14 2.00 -24.59
C SER A 366 -4.93 3.47 -24.22
N ARG A 367 -4.97 4.38 -25.21
CA ARG A 367 -4.92 5.83 -24.97
C ARG A 367 -6.12 6.32 -24.17
N ALA A 368 -7.32 5.87 -24.51
CA ALA A 368 -8.54 6.21 -23.76
C ALA A 368 -8.46 5.69 -22.31
N LYS A 369 -7.89 4.50 -22.09
CA LYS A 369 -7.63 3.98 -20.74
C LYS A 369 -6.71 4.92 -19.95
N ALA A 370 -5.65 5.44 -20.56
CA ALA A 370 -4.77 6.41 -19.93
C ALA A 370 -5.49 7.74 -19.63
N VAL A 371 -6.36 8.23 -20.52
CA VAL A 371 -7.19 9.41 -20.27
C VAL A 371 -8.15 9.17 -19.10
N ASN A 372 -8.88 8.05 -19.10
CA ASN A 372 -9.81 7.70 -18.02
C ASN A 372 -9.15 7.73 -16.64
N PHE A 373 -8.04 7.00 -16.49
CA PHE A 373 -7.31 6.97 -15.22
C PHE A 373 -6.62 8.30 -14.93
N GLY A 374 -6.07 8.95 -15.95
CA GLY A 374 -5.45 10.25 -15.82
C GLY A 374 -6.41 11.29 -15.22
N ILE A 375 -7.64 11.36 -15.71
CA ILE A 375 -8.66 12.27 -15.17
C ILE A 375 -8.97 11.94 -13.71
N VAL A 376 -9.20 10.67 -13.36
CA VAL A 376 -9.47 10.25 -11.98
C VAL A 376 -8.36 10.66 -11.02
N TYR A 377 -7.10 10.54 -11.45
CA TYR A 377 -5.93 10.85 -10.61
C TYR A 377 -5.41 12.28 -10.78
N GLY A 378 -6.10 13.13 -11.54
CA GLY A 378 -5.73 14.54 -11.70
C GLY A 378 -4.44 14.76 -12.49
N ILE A 379 -4.15 13.91 -13.48
CA ILE A 379 -2.96 14.02 -14.33
C ILE A 379 -2.94 15.36 -15.09
N SER A 380 -1.77 15.95 -15.26
CA SER A 380 -1.60 17.11 -16.14
C SER A 380 -1.59 16.71 -17.62
N ALA A 381 -1.99 17.62 -18.51
CA ALA A 381 -1.89 17.38 -19.95
C ALA A 381 -0.45 17.08 -20.41
N PHE A 382 0.54 17.64 -19.74
CA PHE A 382 1.96 17.35 -19.98
C PHE A 382 2.30 15.89 -19.65
N SER A 383 1.93 15.40 -18.46
CA SER A 383 2.20 14.03 -18.07
C SER A 383 1.43 13.00 -18.91
N LEU A 384 0.16 13.31 -19.22
CA LEU A 384 -0.64 12.46 -20.12
C LEU A 384 -0.01 12.37 -21.51
N ALA A 385 0.49 13.47 -22.05
CA ALA A 385 1.17 13.50 -23.36
C ALA A 385 2.38 12.58 -23.39
N GLN A 386 3.18 12.57 -22.33
CA GLN A 386 4.32 11.65 -22.18
C GLN A 386 3.88 10.19 -22.10
N ASP A 387 2.83 9.89 -21.35
CA ASP A 387 2.32 8.53 -21.13
C ASP A 387 1.80 7.87 -22.42
N ILE A 388 1.12 8.66 -23.27
CA ILE A 388 0.50 8.13 -24.49
C ILE A 388 1.27 8.46 -25.79
N GLY A 389 2.42 9.15 -25.68
CA GLY A 389 3.30 9.45 -26.80
C GLY A 389 2.71 10.40 -27.83
N VAL A 390 2.08 11.50 -27.37
CA VAL A 390 1.48 12.55 -28.21
C VAL A 390 1.99 13.93 -27.81
N TYR A 391 1.65 14.96 -28.58
CA TYR A 391 1.93 16.35 -28.19
C TYR A 391 1.02 16.80 -27.01
N GLN A 392 1.52 17.70 -26.17
CA GLN A 392 0.77 18.22 -25.05
C GLN A 392 -0.58 18.86 -25.45
N SER A 393 -0.62 19.51 -26.61
CA SER A 393 -1.86 20.09 -27.18
C SER A 393 -2.91 19.02 -27.50
N GLU A 394 -2.47 17.86 -28.01
CA GLU A 394 -3.37 16.73 -28.29
C GLU A 394 -3.88 16.11 -27.00
N ALA A 395 -2.99 15.87 -26.02
CA ALA A 395 -3.39 15.35 -24.72
C ALA A 395 -4.41 16.28 -24.03
N LYS A 396 -4.19 17.60 -24.12
CA LYS A 396 -5.16 18.58 -23.62
C LYS A 396 -6.50 18.48 -24.35
N ALA A 397 -6.50 18.38 -25.67
CA ALA A 397 -7.73 18.22 -26.45
C ALA A 397 -8.50 16.95 -26.06
N TYR A 398 -7.79 15.83 -25.79
CA TYR A 398 -8.43 14.60 -25.32
C TYR A 398 -9.06 14.77 -23.94
N MET A 399 -8.38 15.44 -23.00
CA MET A 399 -8.94 15.75 -21.68
C MET A 399 -10.17 16.66 -21.78
N ASP A 400 -10.10 17.70 -22.61
CA ASP A 400 -11.21 18.63 -22.83
C ASP A 400 -12.43 17.91 -23.47
N ALA A 401 -12.21 17.04 -24.45
CA ALA A 401 -13.27 16.22 -25.07
C ALA A 401 -13.91 15.24 -24.06
N TYR A 402 -13.09 14.61 -23.21
CA TYR A 402 -13.58 13.76 -22.13
C TYR A 402 -14.51 14.52 -21.18
N LEU A 403 -14.05 15.66 -20.66
CA LEU A 403 -14.81 16.47 -19.72
C LEU A 403 -16.03 17.14 -20.36
N ALA A 404 -16.02 17.38 -21.68
CA ALA A 404 -17.20 17.82 -22.43
C ALA A 404 -18.24 16.70 -22.58
N LYS A 405 -17.80 15.45 -22.73
CA LYS A 405 -18.70 14.29 -22.82
C LYS A 405 -19.26 13.91 -21.45
N TYR A 406 -18.42 13.85 -20.45
CA TYR A 406 -18.76 13.49 -19.07
C TYR A 406 -18.83 14.75 -18.21
N HIS A 407 -19.84 15.58 -18.47
CA HIS A 407 -19.99 16.89 -17.82
C HIS A 407 -20.29 16.78 -16.32
N GLY A 408 -20.97 15.72 -15.87
CA GLY A 408 -21.19 15.46 -14.46
C GLY A 408 -19.86 15.22 -13.72
N VAL A 409 -18.93 14.50 -14.33
CA VAL A 409 -17.57 14.32 -13.79
C VAL A 409 -16.84 15.67 -13.71
N ARG A 410 -16.89 16.47 -14.76
CA ARG A 410 -16.28 17.83 -14.77
C ARG A 410 -16.81 18.69 -13.63
N ASP A 411 -18.12 18.70 -13.44
CA ASP A 411 -18.76 19.56 -12.45
C ASP A 411 -18.48 19.05 -11.03
N TYR A 412 -18.47 17.72 -10.82
CA TYR A 412 -18.05 17.11 -9.57
C TYR A 412 -16.59 17.46 -9.21
N MET A 413 -15.65 17.37 -10.16
CA MET A 413 -14.24 17.70 -9.91
C MET A 413 -14.05 19.16 -9.48
N LYS A 414 -14.91 20.07 -9.93
CA LYS A 414 -14.88 21.46 -9.47
C LYS A 414 -15.50 21.61 -8.08
N SER A 415 -16.68 21.03 -7.86
CA SER A 415 -17.40 21.16 -6.59
C SER A 415 -16.62 20.56 -5.43
N ILE A 416 -16.00 19.37 -5.60
CA ILE A 416 -15.24 18.73 -4.54
C ILE A 416 -14.03 19.56 -4.08
N VAL A 417 -13.39 20.30 -4.98
CA VAL A 417 -12.29 21.21 -4.64
C VAL A 417 -12.79 22.39 -3.82
N GLU A 418 -13.92 22.99 -4.20
CA GLU A 418 -14.50 24.11 -3.46
C GLU A 418 -15.03 23.65 -2.08
N GLU A 419 -15.66 22.49 -2.00
CA GLU A 419 -16.06 21.88 -0.75
C GLU A 419 -14.85 21.61 0.15
N ALA A 420 -13.79 21.02 -0.39
CA ALA A 420 -12.55 20.75 0.37
C ALA A 420 -11.89 22.04 0.88
N LYS A 421 -11.90 23.13 0.11
CA LYS A 421 -11.43 24.45 0.56
C LYS A 421 -12.26 24.99 1.72
N LYS A 422 -13.57 24.77 1.69
CA LYS A 422 -14.48 25.21 2.75
C LYS A 422 -14.30 24.36 4.02
N ASP A 423 -14.34 23.05 3.87
CA ASP A 423 -14.44 22.11 4.99
C ASP A 423 -13.06 21.70 5.54
N GLY A 424 -11.99 21.84 4.74
CA GLY A 424 -10.62 21.48 5.09
C GLY A 424 -10.31 19.99 4.95
N TYR A 425 -11.25 19.19 4.43
CA TYR A 425 -11.08 17.76 4.20
C TYR A 425 -11.91 17.29 2.99
N VAL A 426 -11.60 16.07 2.53
CA VAL A 426 -12.46 15.30 1.62
C VAL A 426 -12.85 13.99 2.31
N ALA A 427 -14.01 13.43 1.94
CA ALA A 427 -14.49 12.18 2.49
C ALA A 427 -14.87 11.18 1.41
N THR A 428 -14.72 9.88 1.71
CA THR A 428 -15.27 8.80 0.90
C THR A 428 -16.75 8.61 1.17
N ILE A 429 -17.43 7.80 0.35
CA ILE A 429 -18.85 7.46 0.57
C ILE A 429 -19.14 6.74 1.89
N TYR A 430 -18.13 6.13 2.53
CA TYR A 430 -18.22 5.50 3.85
C TYR A 430 -17.72 6.41 4.98
N GLY A 431 -17.52 7.71 4.72
CA GLY A 431 -17.17 8.69 5.72
C GLY A 431 -15.68 8.77 6.09
N ARG A 432 -14.78 7.99 5.45
CA ARG A 432 -13.33 8.14 5.68
C ARG A 432 -12.91 9.54 5.27
N ARG A 433 -12.30 10.29 6.20
CA ARG A 433 -11.84 11.65 5.96
C ARG A 433 -10.34 11.70 5.68
N ARG A 434 -9.97 12.61 4.77
CA ARG A 434 -8.59 13.04 4.57
C ARG A 434 -8.52 14.55 4.71
N TYR A 435 -7.84 15.01 5.74
CA TYR A 435 -7.62 16.44 5.96
C TYR A 435 -6.60 17.00 4.98
N LEU A 436 -6.83 18.24 4.53
CA LEU A 436 -6.05 18.95 3.51
C LEU A 436 -5.67 20.34 4.05
N PRO A 437 -4.77 20.43 5.05
CA PRO A 437 -4.47 21.70 5.72
C PRO A 437 -3.96 22.78 4.78
N ASP A 438 -3.25 22.39 3.71
CA ASP A 438 -2.63 23.32 2.76
C ASP A 438 -3.53 23.69 1.56
N ILE A 439 -4.77 23.19 1.49
CA ILE A 439 -5.64 23.41 0.31
C ILE A 439 -6.02 24.87 0.09
N ARG A 440 -5.88 25.71 1.11
CA ARG A 440 -6.19 27.15 1.07
C ARG A 440 -4.99 28.01 0.68
N HIS A 441 -3.82 27.42 0.57
CA HIS A 441 -2.56 28.03 0.17
C HIS A 441 -2.16 27.55 -1.22
#